data_ea72b32332fa9025621a0188bd3c1099
#
_entry.id   ea72b32332fa9025621a0188bd3c1099
#
_cell.length_a   1.000
_cell.length_b   1.000
_cell.length_c   1.000
_cell.angle_alpha   90.00
_cell.angle_beta   90.00
_cell.angle_gamma   90.00
#
_symmetry.space_group_name_H-M   'P 1'
#
loop_
_entity.id
_entity.type
_entity.pdbx_description
1 polymer ?
#
loop_
_entity_poly.entity_id
_entity_poly.type
_entity_poly.pdbx_seq_one_letter_code
_entity_poly.pdbx_strand_id
1 'polypeptide(L)'
;MLAVRRIAACAALAAWLICASSFAQEEEATLRKKAAEEGALTLYVGGPTAPWEASAKLFEQRYPGIKVSVNGGFSNVLDKKIDAQLAAHKLEADAAVFQTLQDFLRWKAEGRLMRYKPPGFDAIDASFKDSEGAYYGVMVIAMPYMVNTEHVSGTGTPRSALDFLKPAFRGRVVSAYPADDDATLWLFDHIVRKYGWSYMDRYMANKPNFIQGHLPEQRSIISGQNWLTPDSIFNITEPEKQAGKPVDSVFSTVDATPIWPLTGTIFENAPHPSAAKLFMAWLLEPAQQAATGTWSSRRDVPPPRGYKPIFSYKVVNDYMRFLSDTDKVAELRKRYERYTGPVVNTGGVR
;
A
#
# COMPACT_ATOMS: atom_id res chain seq x y z
N MET A 1 34.59 -20.61 40.46
CA MET A 1 33.32 -19.93 40.72
C MET A 1 32.72 -19.18 39.49
N LEU A 2 33.51 -18.62 38.59
CA LEU A 2 33.00 -17.92 37.39
C LEU A 2 32.34 -18.83 36.32
N ALA A 3 32.82 -20.05 36.13
CA ALA A 3 32.29 -20.99 35.14
C ALA A 3 30.89 -21.52 35.51
N VAL A 4 30.62 -21.79 36.79
CA VAL A 4 29.31 -22.28 37.26
C VAL A 4 28.23 -21.20 37.15
N ARG A 5 28.57 -19.90 37.34
CA ARG A 5 27.64 -18.79 37.15
C ARG A 5 27.24 -18.56 35.67
N ARG A 6 28.15 -18.82 34.72
CA ARG A 6 27.87 -18.75 33.28
C ARG A 6 26.96 -19.87 32.80
N ILE A 7 27.12 -21.08 33.31
CA ILE A 7 26.25 -22.22 32.94
C ILE A 7 24.84 -22.03 33.50
N ALA A 8 24.69 -21.54 34.73
CA ALA A 8 23.39 -21.23 35.32
C ALA A 8 22.64 -20.10 34.57
N ALA A 9 23.37 -19.08 34.13
CA ALA A 9 22.77 -17.99 33.34
C ALA A 9 22.30 -18.47 31.95
N CYS A 10 23.08 -19.33 31.27
CA CYS A 10 22.66 -19.89 29.98
C CYS A 10 21.46 -20.84 30.13
N ALA A 11 21.42 -21.65 31.20
CA ALA A 11 20.29 -22.55 31.47
C ALA A 11 18.99 -21.75 31.81
N ALA A 12 19.10 -20.64 32.55
CA ALA A 12 17.98 -19.78 32.86
C ALA A 12 17.46 -19.05 31.61
N LEU A 13 18.35 -18.57 30.72
CA LEU A 13 17.96 -17.99 29.45
C LEU A 13 17.26 -18.99 28.52
N ALA A 14 17.78 -20.21 28.42
CA ALA A 14 17.19 -21.29 27.64
C ALA A 14 15.81 -21.69 28.17
N ALA A 15 15.64 -21.80 29.48
CA ALA A 15 14.35 -22.10 30.12
C ALA A 15 13.34 -20.96 29.89
N TRP A 16 13.76 -19.69 29.91
CA TRP A 16 12.92 -18.52 29.64
C TRP A 16 12.45 -18.49 28.17
N LEU A 17 13.33 -18.82 27.23
CA LEU A 17 12.99 -18.90 25.80
C LEU A 17 12.02 -20.06 25.50
N ILE A 18 12.16 -21.19 26.18
CA ILE A 18 11.25 -22.35 26.04
C ILE A 18 9.87 -22.02 26.62
N CYS A 19 9.78 -21.38 27.78
CA CYS A 19 8.52 -20.97 28.36
C CYS A 19 7.82 -19.90 27.49
N ALA A 20 8.55 -18.91 27.00
CA ALA A 20 7.98 -17.86 26.14
C ALA A 20 7.44 -18.42 24.82
N SER A 21 8.12 -19.41 24.22
CA SER A 21 7.64 -20.08 23.00
C SER A 21 6.39 -20.94 23.26
N SER A 22 6.28 -21.60 24.40
CA SER A 22 5.12 -22.40 24.77
C SER A 22 3.87 -21.53 25.00
N PHE A 23 4.02 -20.40 25.68
CA PHE A 23 2.92 -19.45 25.87
C PHE A 23 2.42 -18.86 24.56
N ALA A 24 3.31 -18.48 23.66
CA ALA A 24 2.94 -17.95 22.34
C ALA A 24 2.21 -19.00 21.48
N GLN A 25 2.61 -20.28 21.55
CA GLN A 25 1.94 -21.38 20.85
C GLN A 25 0.55 -21.67 21.41
N GLU A 26 0.37 -21.62 22.73
CA GLU A 26 -0.93 -21.81 23.38
C GLU A 26 -1.89 -20.67 23.07
N GLU A 27 -1.39 -19.43 23.04
CA GLU A 27 -2.17 -18.25 22.67
C GLU A 27 -2.62 -18.33 21.20
N GLU A 28 -1.73 -18.74 20.28
CA GLU A 28 -2.05 -18.93 18.86
C GLU A 28 -3.08 -20.07 18.68
N ALA A 29 -2.94 -21.20 19.36
CA ALA A 29 -3.89 -22.31 19.30
C ALA A 29 -5.28 -21.89 19.80
N THR A 30 -5.32 -21.11 20.87
CA THR A 30 -6.57 -20.55 21.43
C THR A 30 -7.21 -19.57 20.44
N LEU A 31 -6.42 -18.71 19.79
CA LEU A 31 -6.93 -17.79 18.78
C LEU A 31 -7.50 -18.54 17.58
N ARG A 32 -6.82 -19.57 17.09
CA ARG A 32 -7.31 -20.42 15.99
C ARG A 32 -8.64 -21.08 16.31
N LYS A 33 -8.78 -21.63 17.53
CA LYS A 33 -10.02 -22.24 17.97
C LYS A 33 -11.19 -21.25 17.98
N LYS A 34 -11.01 -20.07 18.59
CA LYS A 34 -12.02 -19.01 18.63
C LYS A 34 -12.39 -18.52 17.23
N ALA A 35 -11.40 -18.32 16.35
CA ALA A 35 -11.63 -17.93 14.97
C ALA A 35 -12.44 -18.98 14.19
N ALA A 36 -12.17 -20.26 14.40
CA ALA A 36 -12.97 -21.34 13.79
C ALA A 36 -14.41 -21.42 14.37
N GLU A 37 -14.60 -21.09 15.64
CA GLU A 37 -15.94 -20.97 16.27
C GLU A 37 -16.71 -19.78 15.70
N GLU A 38 -16.05 -18.64 15.41
CA GLU A 38 -16.63 -17.49 14.70
C GLU A 38 -17.01 -17.84 13.25
N GLY A 39 -16.23 -18.67 12.58
CA GLY A 39 -16.51 -19.28 11.28
C GLY A 39 -16.50 -18.35 10.08
N ALA A 40 -16.34 -17.04 10.25
CA ALA A 40 -16.41 -16.05 9.19
C ALA A 40 -15.41 -14.92 9.40
N LEU A 41 -15.10 -14.20 8.30
CA LEU A 41 -14.36 -12.95 8.26
C LEU A 41 -14.88 -12.08 7.13
N THR A 42 -15.24 -10.85 7.41
CA THR A 42 -15.61 -9.85 6.40
C THR A 42 -14.49 -8.82 6.26
N LEU A 43 -13.80 -8.87 5.11
CA LEU A 43 -12.67 -8.00 4.78
C LEU A 43 -13.08 -6.94 3.76
N TYR A 44 -12.80 -5.67 4.06
CA TYR A 44 -12.95 -4.55 3.13
C TYR A 44 -11.58 -4.15 2.59
N VAL A 45 -11.43 -4.06 1.25
CA VAL A 45 -10.13 -3.82 0.61
C VAL A 45 -10.19 -2.72 -0.44
N GLY A 46 -9.22 -1.83 -0.43
CA GLY A 46 -9.04 -0.83 -1.49
C GLY A 46 -8.45 -1.45 -2.76
N GLY A 47 -9.09 -1.16 -3.90
CA GLY A 47 -8.65 -1.66 -5.20
C GLY A 47 -9.33 -2.97 -5.65
N PRO A 48 -8.73 -3.70 -6.63
CA PRO A 48 -9.29 -4.93 -7.17
C PRO A 48 -9.43 -6.03 -6.11
N THR A 49 -10.54 -6.78 -6.16
CA THR A 49 -10.82 -7.89 -5.23
C THR A 49 -9.96 -9.13 -5.50
N ALA A 50 -9.65 -9.42 -6.77
CA ALA A 50 -9.05 -10.69 -7.17
C ALA A 50 -7.76 -11.10 -6.42
N PRO A 51 -6.78 -10.21 -6.16
CA PRO A 51 -5.61 -10.56 -5.34
C PRO A 51 -5.98 -10.91 -3.90
N TRP A 52 -6.97 -10.24 -3.33
CA TRP A 52 -7.45 -10.47 -1.97
C TRP A 52 -8.29 -11.73 -1.85
N GLU A 53 -9.08 -12.06 -2.88
CA GLU A 53 -9.79 -13.35 -2.98
C GLU A 53 -8.81 -14.51 -3.08
N ALA A 54 -7.70 -14.36 -3.81
CA ALA A 54 -6.64 -15.35 -3.84
C ALA A 54 -5.99 -15.54 -2.46
N SER A 55 -5.68 -14.45 -1.76
CA SER A 55 -5.18 -14.48 -0.39
C SER A 55 -6.20 -15.10 0.58
N ALA A 56 -7.48 -14.77 0.45
CA ALA A 56 -8.56 -15.36 1.23
C ALA A 56 -8.63 -16.87 1.09
N LYS A 57 -8.51 -17.39 -0.13
CA LYS A 57 -8.47 -18.84 -0.38
C LYS A 57 -7.27 -19.53 0.27
N LEU A 58 -6.09 -18.90 0.25
CA LEU A 58 -4.91 -19.44 0.93
C LEU A 58 -5.09 -19.45 2.45
N PHE A 59 -5.71 -18.41 2.99
CA PHE A 59 -6.04 -18.34 4.41
C PHE A 59 -7.07 -19.41 4.81
N GLU A 60 -8.15 -19.58 4.05
CA GLU A 60 -9.17 -20.62 4.27
C GLU A 60 -8.57 -22.04 4.22
N GLN A 61 -7.63 -22.29 3.31
CA GLN A 61 -6.90 -23.56 3.24
C GLN A 61 -6.02 -23.79 4.47
N ARG A 62 -5.36 -22.74 4.96
CA ARG A 62 -4.50 -22.79 6.14
C ARG A 62 -5.30 -22.93 7.44
N TYR A 63 -6.49 -22.36 7.50
CA TYR A 63 -7.37 -22.30 8.67
C TYR A 63 -8.78 -22.77 8.32
N PRO A 64 -8.99 -24.11 8.19
CA PRO A 64 -10.30 -24.67 7.86
C PRO A 64 -11.36 -24.29 8.90
N GLY A 65 -12.56 -24.03 8.42
CA GLY A 65 -13.70 -23.61 9.26
C GLY A 65 -13.97 -22.11 9.24
N ILE A 66 -13.07 -21.29 8.68
CA ILE A 66 -13.27 -19.85 8.53
C ILE A 66 -13.56 -19.54 7.06
N LYS A 67 -14.62 -18.78 6.78
CA LYS A 67 -14.96 -18.27 5.44
C LYS A 67 -14.67 -16.78 5.35
N VAL A 68 -13.94 -16.36 4.30
CA VAL A 68 -13.57 -14.97 4.11
C VAL A 68 -14.40 -14.34 2.99
N SER A 69 -15.17 -13.30 3.35
CA SER A 69 -15.89 -12.45 2.38
C SER A 69 -15.07 -11.22 2.08
N VAL A 70 -14.69 -11.02 0.81
CA VAL A 70 -13.91 -9.88 0.36
C VAL A 70 -14.83 -8.85 -0.30
N ASN A 71 -14.83 -7.63 0.23
CA ASN A 71 -15.53 -6.47 -0.32
C ASN A 71 -14.48 -5.49 -0.86
N GLY A 72 -14.29 -5.47 -2.18
CA GLY A 72 -13.32 -4.60 -2.85
C GLY A 72 -13.96 -3.42 -3.55
N GLY A 73 -13.18 -2.39 -3.78
CA GLY A 73 -13.60 -1.19 -4.48
C GLY A 73 -12.70 0.01 -4.19
N PHE A 74 -13.14 1.18 -4.60
CA PHE A 74 -12.41 2.40 -4.25
C PHE A 74 -12.47 2.65 -2.75
N SER A 75 -11.32 2.88 -2.11
CA SER A 75 -11.22 3.08 -0.66
C SER A 75 -12.12 4.23 -0.19
N ASN A 76 -12.17 5.35 -0.94
CA ASN A 76 -13.01 6.52 -0.66
C ASN A 76 -14.53 6.31 -0.85
N VAL A 77 -14.96 5.13 -1.28
CA VAL A 77 -16.36 4.69 -1.33
C VAL A 77 -16.64 3.71 -0.19
N LEU A 78 -15.67 2.80 0.04
CA LEU A 78 -15.80 1.78 1.09
C LEU A 78 -15.68 2.37 2.49
N ASP A 79 -14.85 3.41 2.70
CA ASP A 79 -14.76 4.16 3.96
C ASP A 79 -16.13 4.74 4.37
N LYS A 80 -16.85 5.37 3.43
CA LYS A 80 -18.19 5.92 3.67
C LYS A 80 -19.22 4.85 3.99
N LYS A 81 -19.09 3.67 3.35
CA LYS A 81 -19.94 2.52 3.67
C LYS A 81 -19.70 2.03 5.10
N ILE A 82 -18.43 1.93 5.52
CA ILE A 82 -18.06 1.57 6.89
C ILE A 82 -18.53 2.64 7.86
N ASP A 83 -18.36 3.92 7.56
CA ASP A 83 -18.83 5.02 8.40
C ASP A 83 -20.37 4.96 8.62
N ALA A 84 -21.13 4.64 7.58
CA ALA A 84 -22.57 4.48 7.69
C ALA A 84 -22.93 3.26 8.58
N GLN A 85 -22.20 2.15 8.47
CA GLN A 85 -22.38 0.98 9.34
C GLN A 85 -22.05 1.30 10.81
N LEU A 86 -20.95 2.04 11.05
CA LEU A 86 -20.54 2.48 12.39
C LEU A 86 -21.59 3.42 13.00
N ALA A 87 -22.10 4.37 12.24
CA ALA A 87 -23.15 5.30 12.69
C ALA A 87 -24.47 4.58 12.99
N ALA A 88 -24.80 3.52 12.24
CA ALA A 88 -26.00 2.71 12.45
C ALA A 88 -25.84 1.65 13.56
N HIS A 89 -24.66 1.51 14.18
CA HIS A 89 -24.33 0.42 15.10
C HIS A 89 -24.55 -0.98 14.50
N LYS A 90 -24.33 -1.13 13.19
CA LYS A 90 -24.50 -2.36 12.42
C LYS A 90 -23.25 -2.62 11.57
N LEU A 91 -22.11 -2.69 12.24
CA LEU A 91 -20.84 -2.95 11.56
C LEU A 91 -20.83 -4.38 11.00
N GLU A 92 -20.56 -4.51 9.70
CA GLU A 92 -20.36 -5.78 9.01
C GLU A 92 -18.87 -6.07 8.80
N ALA A 93 -18.03 -5.01 8.74
CA ALA A 93 -16.61 -5.12 8.51
C ALA A 93 -15.88 -5.62 9.76
N ASP A 94 -15.11 -6.69 9.64
CA ASP A 94 -14.20 -7.13 10.69
C ASP A 94 -12.86 -6.40 10.59
N ALA A 95 -12.33 -6.31 9.37
CA ALA A 95 -11.07 -5.67 9.06
C ALA A 95 -11.15 -4.86 7.77
N ALA A 96 -10.31 -3.84 7.67
CA ALA A 96 -10.15 -3.07 6.44
C ALA A 96 -8.68 -2.94 6.07
N VAL A 97 -8.39 -2.95 4.75
CA VAL A 97 -7.06 -2.71 4.19
C VAL A 97 -7.17 -1.66 3.09
N PHE A 98 -6.77 -0.43 3.40
CA PHE A 98 -6.96 0.73 2.52
C PHE A 98 -5.68 1.53 2.31
N GLN A 99 -5.71 2.38 1.30
CA GLN A 99 -4.70 3.40 1.01
C GLN A 99 -5.12 4.81 1.46
N THR A 100 -6.36 5.01 1.90
CA THR A 100 -6.88 6.26 2.47
C THR A 100 -6.43 6.41 3.92
N LEU A 101 -5.15 6.73 4.14
CA LEU A 101 -4.49 6.70 5.44
C LEU A 101 -5.12 7.64 6.48
N GLN A 102 -5.77 8.71 6.04
CA GLN A 102 -6.49 9.67 6.89
C GLN A 102 -7.66 9.02 7.64
N ASP A 103 -8.29 7.99 7.08
CA ASP A 103 -9.43 7.32 7.72
C ASP A 103 -8.99 6.56 8.97
N PHE A 104 -7.83 5.93 8.95
CA PHE A 104 -7.29 5.23 10.12
C PHE A 104 -6.99 6.19 11.27
N LEU A 105 -6.50 7.41 10.99
CA LEU A 105 -6.30 8.44 12.01
C LEU A 105 -7.63 8.86 12.64
N ARG A 106 -8.64 9.10 11.81
CA ARG A 106 -9.98 9.49 12.24
C ARG A 106 -10.64 8.38 13.05
N TRP A 107 -10.70 7.16 12.54
CA TRP A 107 -11.28 6.01 13.24
C TRP A 107 -10.56 5.70 14.55
N LYS A 108 -9.22 5.87 14.60
CA LYS A 108 -8.47 5.74 15.86
C LYS A 108 -8.90 6.81 16.87
N ALA A 109 -8.98 8.07 16.45
CA ALA A 109 -9.40 9.18 17.32
C ALA A 109 -10.82 9.00 17.86
N GLU A 110 -11.71 8.35 17.08
CA GLU A 110 -13.08 8.01 17.45
C GLU A 110 -13.19 6.72 18.30
N GLY A 111 -12.07 6.03 18.59
CA GLY A 111 -12.07 4.77 19.34
C GLY A 111 -12.70 3.59 18.59
N ARG A 112 -12.69 3.63 17.25
CA ARG A 112 -13.30 2.60 16.40
C ARG A 112 -12.36 1.45 16.07
N LEU A 113 -11.07 1.57 16.36
CA LEU A 113 -10.05 0.61 15.98
C LEU A 113 -9.56 -0.20 17.18
N MET A 114 -9.47 -1.51 16.99
CA MET A 114 -8.89 -2.42 17.97
C MET A 114 -7.37 -2.23 18.03
N ARG A 115 -6.81 -2.18 19.23
CA ARG A 115 -5.37 -2.19 19.46
C ARG A 115 -4.88 -3.63 19.49
N TYR A 116 -4.30 -4.07 18.40
CA TYR A 116 -3.77 -5.43 18.26
C TYR A 116 -2.37 -5.41 17.65
N LYS A 117 -1.43 -6.03 18.34
CA LYS A 117 -0.04 -6.20 17.90
C LYS A 117 0.19 -7.67 17.59
N PRO A 118 0.03 -8.12 16.34
CA PRO A 118 0.25 -9.49 15.95
C PRO A 118 1.72 -9.89 16.03
N PRO A 119 2.05 -11.19 16.00
CA PRO A 119 3.43 -11.65 15.82
C PRO A 119 4.10 -10.97 14.62
N GLY A 120 5.31 -10.46 14.81
CA GLY A 120 6.04 -9.71 13.78
C GLY A 120 5.71 -8.21 13.72
N PHE A 121 4.80 -7.69 14.55
CA PHE A 121 4.48 -6.26 14.62
C PHE A 121 5.71 -5.38 14.87
N ASP A 122 6.62 -5.81 15.74
CA ASP A 122 7.82 -5.04 16.08
C ASP A 122 8.81 -4.92 14.91
N ALA A 123 8.78 -5.88 13.99
CA ALA A 123 9.58 -5.85 12.78
C ALA A 123 9.05 -4.85 11.72
N ILE A 124 7.80 -4.40 11.81
CA ILE A 124 7.25 -3.38 10.92
C ILE A 124 8.02 -2.07 11.16
N ASP A 125 8.38 -1.37 10.08
CA ASP A 125 9.02 -0.06 10.17
C ASP A 125 8.15 0.93 10.94
N ALA A 126 8.75 1.74 11.80
CA ALA A 126 8.03 2.67 12.66
C ALA A 126 7.19 3.70 11.88
N SER A 127 7.60 4.02 10.65
CA SER A 127 6.86 4.94 9.78
C SER A 127 5.63 4.32 9.10
N PHE A 128 5.45 3.01 9.25
CA PHE A 128 4.35 2.26 8.63
C PHE A 128 3.36 1.68 9.64
N LYS A 129 3.41 2.10 10.90
CA LYS A 129 2.50 1.60 11.94
C LYS A 129 2.15 2.63 12.99
N ASP A 130 0.98 2.48 13.57
CA ASP A 130 0.64 3.10 14.84
C ASP A 130 1.34 2.36 15.98
N SER A 131 1.96 3.07 16.91
CA SER A 131 2.73 2.47 18.02
C SER A 131 1.87 1.64 18.99
N GLU A 132 0.57 1.91 19.06
CA GLU A 132 -0.38 1.19 19.90
C GLU A 132 -1.00 -0.03 19.19
N GLY A 133 -0.78 -0.18 17.87
CA GLY A 133 -1.30 -1.30 17.07
C GLY A 133 -2.72 -1.10 16.58
N ALA A 134 -3.23 0.13 16.53
CA ALA A 134 -4.55 0.41 16.00
C ALA A 134 -4.61 0.20 14.47
N TYR A 135 -3.50 0.44 13.78
CA TYR A 135 -3.33 0.16 12.35
C TYR A 135 -1.86 -0.06 12.00
N TYR A 136 -1.59 -0.76 10.91
CA TYR A 136 -0.23 -1.01 10.42
C TYR A 136 -0.21 -1.41 8.96
N GLY A 137 0.92 -1.13 8.30
CA GLY A 137 1.16 -1.51 6.93
C GLY A 137 1.21 -3.02 6.74
N VAL A 138 0.51 -3.53 5.73
CA VAL A 138 0.55 -4.94 5.32
C VAL A 138 1.45 -5.15 4.10
N MET A 139 1.78 -4.09 3.37
CA MET A 139 2.80 -4.03 2.32
C MET A 139 3.18 -2.58 2.07
N VAL A 140 4.27 -2.33 1.34
CA VAL A 140 4.67 -1.00 0.91
C VAL A 140 4.28 -0.79 -0.55
N ILE A 141 3.55 0.27 -0.83
CA ILE A 141 3.32 0.76 -2.18
C ILE A 141 4.44 1.73 -2.53
N ALA A 142 5.00 1.59 -3.72
CA ALA A 142 5.98 2.51 -4.28
C ALA A 142 5.49 3.03 -5.63
N MET A 143 5.74 4.32 -5.88
CA MET A 143 5.35 5.01 -7.11
C MET A 143 6.60 5.46 -7.90
N PRO A 144 7.35 4.52 -8.51
CA PRO A 144 8.44 4.84 -9.42
C PRO A 144 7.88 5.36 -10.75
N TYR A 145 8.73 5.88 -11.61
CA TYR A 145 8.38 6.09 -13.01
C TYR A 145 8.20 4.74 -13.72
N MET A 146 7.39 4.71 -14.77
CA MET A 146 7.28 3.56 -15.66
C MET A 146 7.62 3.99 -17.08
N VAL A 147 8.32 3.13 -17.79
CA VAL A 147 8.68 3.34 -19.20
C VAL A 147 8.33 2.12 -20.03
N ASN A 148 7.97 2.34 -21.30
CA ASN A 148 7.96 1.28 -22.31
C ASN A 148 9.40 1.13 -22.85
N THR A 149 9.99 -0.04 -22.67
CA THR A 149 11.42 -0.30 -22.98
C THR A 149 11.72 -0.37 -24.48
N GLU A 150 10.71 -0.54 -25.33
CA GLU A 150 10.87 -0.47 -26.79
C GLU A 150 11.03 0.98 -27.29
N HIS A 151 10.50 1.95 -26.54
CA HIS A 151 10.50 3.36 -26.91
C HIS A 151 11.46 4.21 -26.07
N VAL A 152 11.73 3.80 -24.82
CA VAL A 152 12.53 4.57 -23.87
C VAL A 152 13.60 3.67 -23.25
N SER A 153 14.87 3.92 -23.60
CA SER A 153 16.00 3.15 -23.08
C SER A 153 17.27 3.99 -22.99
N GLY A 154 18.27 3.47 -22.30
CA GLY A 154 19.60 4.09 -22.20
C GLY A 154 19.54 5.53 -21.67
N THR A 155 20.09 6.48 -22.39
CA THR A 155 20.11 7.90 -22.03
C THR A 155 18.74 8.59 -22.09
N GLY A 156 17.75 7.94 -22.71
CA GLY A 156 16.35 8.38 -22.75
C GLY A 156 15.59 8.09 -21.47
N THR A 157 16.04 7.13 -20.66
CA THR A 157 15.38 6.77 -19.39
C THR A 157 15.32 7.96 -18.44
N PRO A 158 14.13 8.32 -17.91
CA PRO A 158 13.99 9.49 -17.05
C PRO A 158 14.73 9.28 -15.72
N ARG A 159 15.41 10.31 -15.26
CA ARG A 159 16.13 10.35 -13.98
C ARG A 159 15.51 11.33 -13.00
N SER A 160 14.68 12.24 -13.52
CA SER A 160 13.98 13.27 -12.76
C SER A 160 12.64 13.63 -13.41
N ALA A 161 11.78 14.33 -12.68
CA ALA A 161 10.54 14.88 -13.22
C ALA A 161 10.78 15.83 -14.40
N LEU A 162 11.94 16.51 -14.46
CA LEU A 162 12.28 17.40 -15.57
C LEU A 162 12.45 16.66 -16.91
N ASP A 163 12.76 15.36 -16.87
CA ASP A 163 12.93 14.58 -18.10
C ASP A 163 11.62 14.40 -18.87
N PHE A 164 10.47 14.40 -18.15
CA PHE A 164 9.13 14.35 -18.77
C PHE A 164 8.79 15.61 -19.59
N LEU A 165 9.58 16.68 -19.43
CA LEU A 165 9.42 17.93 -20.18
C LEU A 165 10.18 17.93 -21.51
N LYS A 166 10.98 16.88 -21.81
CA LYS A 166 11.75 16.79 -23.04
C LYS A 166 10.83 16.76 -24.26
N PRO A 167 11.13 17.54 -25.34
CA PRO A 167 10.34 17.53 -26.57
C PRO A 167 10.18 16.15 -27.21
N ALA A 168 11.15 15.25 -27.00
CA ALA A 168 11.09 13.86 -27.47
C ALA A 168 9.89 13.07 -26.94
N PHE A 169 9.34 13.46 -25.79
CA PHE A 169 8.19 12.82 -25.14
C PHE A 169 6.86 13.55 -25.37
N ARG A 170 6.84 14.55 -26.27
CA ARG A 170 5.63 15.32 -26.54
C ARG A 170 4.48 14.42 -27.01
N GLY A 171 3.36 14.43 -26.26
CA GLY A 171 2.17 13.61 -26.52
C GLY A 171 2.38 12.11 -26.24
N ARG A 172 3.46 11.74 -25.52
CA ARG A 172 3.79 10.37 -25.17
C ARG A 172 3.84 10.10 -23.67
N VAL A 173 3.72 11.14 -22.87
CA VAL A 173 3.58 11.03 -21.42
C VAL A 173 2.12 10.78 -21.08
N VAL A 174 1.86 9.90 -20.13
CA VAL A 174 0.53 9.69 -19.52
C VAL A 174 0.65 9.88 -18.01
N SER A 175 -0.44 10.23 -17.36
CA SER A 175 -0.57 10.31 -15.90
C SER A 175 -2.02 10.07 -15.50
N ALA A 176 -2.26 9.59 -14.30
CA ALA A 176 -3.57 9.69 -13.67
C ALA A 176 -3.93 11.16 -13.44
N TYR A 177 -5.22 11.45 -13.26
CA TYR A 177 -5.67 12.82 -12.95
C TYR A 177 -5.29 13.19 -11.51
N PRO A 178 -4.42 14.21 -11.28
CA PRO A 178 -4.08 14.61 -9.91
C PRO A 178 -5.30 15.10 -9.09
N ALA A 179 -6.38 15.55 -9.77
CA ALA A 179 -7.59 15.95 -9.09
C ALA A 179 -8.46 14.77 -8.61
N ASP A 180 -8.25 13.56 -9.15
CA ASP A 180 -9.01 12.35 -8.87
C ASP A 180 -8.22 11.35 -7.98
N ASP A 181 -6.92 11.26 -8.19
CA ASP A 181 -6.05 10.32 -7.48
C ASP A 181 -5.16 11.03 -6.44
N ASP A 182 -5.31 10.66 -5.18
CA ASP A 182 -4.61 11.29 -4.06
C ASP A 182 -3.09 11.08 -4.11
N ALA A 183 -2.63 9.92 -4.56
CA ALA A 183 -1.20 9.61 -4.62
C ALA A 183 -0.53 10.37 -5.76
N THR A 184 -1.20 10.47 -6.91
CA THR A 184 -0.77 11.33 -8.02
C THR A 184 -0.77 12.80 -7.62
N LEU A 185 -1.81 13.27 -6.89
CA LEU A 185 -1.86 14.63 -6.36
C LEU A 185 -0.65 14.93 -5.45
N TRP A 186 -0.34 14.01 -4.55
CA TRP A 186 0.79 14.11 -3.63
C TRP A 186 2.14 14.11 -4.38
N LEU A 187 2.32 13.23 -5.38
CA LEU A 187 3.51 13.26 -6.25
C LEU A 187 3.68 14.63 -6.91
N PHE A 188 2.62 15.15 -7.53
CA PHE A 188 2.69 16.45 -8.21
C PHE A 188 2.86 17.61 -7.21
N ASP A 189 2.35 17.55 -5.98
CA ASP A 189 2.67 18.52 -4.92
C ASP A 189 4.17 18.53 -4.63
N HIS A 190 4.82 17.35 -4.52
CA HIS A 190 6.28 17.26 -4.37
C HIS A 190 7.03 17.86 -5.56
N ILE A 191 6.58 17.60 -6.77
CA ILE A 191 7.19 18.12 -8.00
C ILE A 191 7.10 19.65 -8.03
N VAL A 192 5.92 20.23 -7.80
CA VAL A 192 5.73 21.68 -7.87
C VAL A 192 6.39 22.42 -6.70
N ARG A 193 6.48 21.80 -5.53
CA ARG A 193 7.25 22.37 -4.41
C ARG A 193 8.74 22.45 -4.71
N LYS A 194 9.26 21.51 -5.50
CA LYS A 194 10.69 21.49 -5.88
C LYS A 194 11.00 22.38 -7.09
N TYR A 195 10.14 22.35 -8.11
CA TYR A 195 10.42 22.97 -9.41
C TYR A 195 9.57 24.21 -9.72
N GLY A 196 8.64 24.55 -8.83
CA GLY A 196 7.69 25.62 -9.03
C GLY A 196 6.54 25.24 -9.96
N TRP A 197 5.47 26.06 -9.96
CA TRP A 197 4.29 25.84 -10.81
C TRP A 197 4.60 25.98 -12.31
N SER A 198 5.66 26.68 -12.70
CA SER A 198 6.15 26.71 -14.07
C SER A 198 6.50 25.32 -14.63
N TYR A 199 6.74 24.34 -13.76
CA TYR A 199 6.82 22.94 -14.17
C TYR A 199 5.53 22.48 -14.84
N MET A 200 4.36 22.77 -14.24
CA MET A 200 3.06 22.37 -14.80
C MET A 200 2.78 23.04 -16.14
N ASP A 201 3.11 24.33 -16.29
CA ASP A 201 2.96 25.02 -17.55
C ASP A 201 3.73 24.33 -18.68
N ARG A 202 5.00 23.94 -18.41
CA ARG A 202 5.86 23.22 -19.34
C ARG A 202 5.38 21.77 -19.56
N TYR A 203 4.88 21.11 -18.51
CA TYR A 203 4.35 19.75 -18.59
C TYR A 203 3.12 19.72 -19.52
N MET A 204 2.21 20.65 -19.37
CA MET A 204 1.04 20.80 -20.23
C MET A 204 1.41 21.18 -21.65
N ALA A 205 2.44 22.06 -21.84
CA ALA A 205 2.98 22.36 -23.16
C ALA A 205 3.53 21.12 -23.88
N ASN A 206 3.96 20.09 -23.14
CA ASN A 206 4.41 18.81 -23.69
C ASN A 206 3.25 17.85 -24.04
N LYS A 207 2.00 18.31 -23.87
CA LYS A 207 0.74 17.59 -24.22
C LYS A 207 0.66 16.19 -23.58
N PRO A 208 0.73 16.08 -22.25
CA PRO A 208 0.53 14.79 -21.59
C PRO A 208 -0.92 14.31 -21.78
N ASN A 209 -1.12 13.00 -21.75
CA ASN A 209 -2.43 12.39 -21.69
C ASN A 209 -2.83 12.16 -20.23
N PHE A 210 -4.10 12.33 -19.89
CA PHE A 210 -4.64 12.00 -18.57
C PHE A 210 -5.66 10.87 -18.69
N ILE A 211 -5.55 9.88 -17.82
CA ILE A 211 -6.42 8.68 -17.80
C ILE A 211 -6.88 8.45 -16.36
N GLN A 212 -8.13 8.07 -16.16
CA GLN A 212 -8.62 7.75 -14.83
C GLN A 212 -8.08 6.38 -14.38
N GLY A 213 -7.27 6.39 -13.31
CA GLY A 213 -6.72 5.21 -12.64
C GLY A 213 -5.47 4.61 -13.29
N HIS A 214 -4.65 3.98 -12.46
CA HIS A 214 -3.31 3.48 -12.85
C HIS A 214 -3.34 2.22 -13.73
N LEU A 215 -4.38 1.37 -13.68
CA LEU A 215 -4.46 0.18 -14.54
C LEU A 215 -4.66 0.53 -16.02
N PRO A 216 -5.60 1.44 -16.40
CA PRO A 216 -5.70 1.92 -17.78
C PRO A 216 -4.45 2.67 -18.24
N GLU A 217 -3.84 3.47 -17.37
CA GLU A 217 -2.58 4.15 -17.62
C GLU A 217 -1.47 3.16 -18.01
N GLN A 218 -1.25 2.12 -17.19
CA GLN A 218 -0.29 1.05 -17.43
C GLN A 218 -0.54 0.36 -18.79
N ARG A 219 -1.79 0.01 -19.08
CA ARG A 219 -2.17 -0.63 -20.36
C ARG A 219 -1.79 0.24 -21.55
N SER A 220 -1.92 1.55 -21.44
CA SER A 220 -1.56 2.48 -22.50
C SER A 220 -0.05 2.52 -22.76
N ILE A 221 0.76 2.31 -21.69
CA ILE A 221 2.23 2.20 -21.81
C ILE A 221 2.63 0.84 -22.40
N ILE A 222 2.04 -0.26 -21.91
CA ILE A 222 2.30 -1.61 -22.41
C ILE A 222 2.02 -1.69 -23.94
N SER A 223 0.94 -1.06 -24.40
CA SER A 223 0.56 -1.04 -25.82
C SER A 223 1.42 -0.11 -26.68
N GLY A 224 2.29 0.72 -26.10
CA GLY A 224 3.08 1.72 -26.82
C GLY A 224 2.29 2.98 -27.24
N GLN A 225 1.01 3.11 -26.86
CA GLN A 225 0.22 4.32 -27.08
C GLN A 225 0.85 5.51 -26.35
N ASN A 226 1.23 5.30 -25.10
CA ASN A 226 2.09 6.20 -24.33
C ASN A 226 3.42 5.49 -24.03
N TRP A 227 4.45 6.26 -23.74
CA TRP A 227 5.79 5.69 -23.57
C TRP A 227 6.28 5.70 -22.13
N LEU A 228 5.78 6.62 -21.31
CA LEU A 228 6.21 6.77 -19.93
C LEU A 228 5.19 7.51 -19.07
N THR A 229 5.28 7.25 -17.77
CA THR A 229 4.51 7.96 -16.74
C THR A 229 5.37 8.31 -15.51
N PRO A 230 5.10 9.45 -14.83
CA PRO A 230 5.76 9.78 -13.57
C PRO A 230 5.15 9.09 -12.34
N ASP A 231 3.94 8.53 -12.41
CA ASP A 231 3.11 8.11 -11.29
C ASP A 231 2.67 6.64 -11.33
N SER A 232 3.52 5.77 -11.85
CA SER A 232 3.25 4.33 -11.89
C SER A 232 3.21 3.70 -10.49
N ILE A 233 2.49 2.59 -10.37
CA ILE A 233 2.44 1.77 -9.16
C ILE A 233 3.24 0.49 -9.35
N PHE A 234 4.29 0.30 -8.54
CA PHE A 234 5.24 -0.80 -8.67
C PHE A 234 4.57 -2.19 -8.71
N ASN A 235 3.67 -2.46 -7.77
CA ASN A 235 3.05 -3.77 -7.62
C ASN A 235 2.03 -4.12 -8.72
N ILE A 236 1.70 -3.19 -9.61
CA ILE A 236 0.95 -3.49 -10.83
C ILE A 236 1.86 -3.53 -12.07
N THR A 237 3.00 -2.84 -12.04
CA THR A 237 3.97 -2.81 -13.16
C THR A 237 4.87 -4.04 -13.18
N GLU A 238 5.37 -4.45 -12.02
CA GLU A 238 6.35 -5.54 -11.92
C GLU A 238 5.82 -6.90 -12.40
N PRO A 239 4.56 -7.32 -12.11
CA PRO A 239 4.00 -8.53 -12.68
C PRO A 239 3.98 -8.54 -14.22
N GLU A 240 3.68 -7.41 -14.85
CA GLU A 240 3.68 -7.29 -16.31
C GLU A 240 5.10 -7.39 -16.90
N LYS A 241 6.08 -6.78 -16.23
CA LYS A 241 7.50 -6.92 -16.58
C LYS A 241 7.94 -8.38 -16.48
N GLN A 242 7.57 -9.08 -15.40
CA GLN A 242 7.88 -10.50 -15.19
C GLN A 242 7.18 -11.40 -16.24
N ALA A 243 6.02 -11.00 -16.71
CA ALA A 243 5.31 -11.64 -17.82
C ALA A 243 5.94 -11.32 -19.21
N GLY A 244 7.06 -10.61 -19.27
CA GLY A 244 7.79 -10.29 -20.48
C GLY A 244 7.22 -9.11 -21.28
N LYS A 245 6.35 -8.29 -20.69
CA LYS A 245 5.88 -7.07 -21.34
C LYS A 245 7.01 -6.02 -21.40
N PRO A 246 7.03 -5.15 -22.43
CA PRO A 246 8.10 -4.19 -22.66
C PRO A 246 8.02 -3.00 -21.70
N VAL A 247 8.05 -3.24 -20.43
CA VAL A 247 7.94 -2.19 -19.40
C VAL A 247 8.99 -2.35 -18.32
N ASP A 248 9.36 -1.23 -17.69
CA ASP A 248 10.27 -1.21 -16.54
C ASP A 248 9.87 -0.12 -15.54
N SER A 249 10.10 -0.42 -14.25
CA SER A 249 9.98 0.52 -13.15
C SER A 249 11.31 1.25 -12.94
N VAL A 250 11.29 2.58 -12.98
CA VAL A 250 12.47 3.42 -12.90
C VAL A 250 12.42 4.29 -11.64
N PHE A 251 13.28 3.97 -10.68
CA PHE A 251 13.44 4.81 -9.48
C PHE A 251 14.30 6.02 -9.81
N SER A 252 13.74 7.21 -9.54
CA SER A 252 14.46 8.46 -9.78
C SER A 252 15.75 8.54 -8.94
N THR A 253 16.82 9.05 -9.55
CA THR A 253 18.07 9.36 -8.84
C THR A 253 18.11 10.80 -8.34
N VAL A 254 17.20 11.65 -8.80
CA VAL A 254 17.16 13.10 -8.51
C VAL A 254 16.00 13.48 -7.61
N ASP A 255 14.82 12.93 -7.87
CA ASP A 255 13.60 13.18 -7.10
C ASP A 255 13.33 12.04 -6.12
N ALA A 256 12.60 12.33 -5.05
CA ALA A 256 12.18 11.29 -4.15
C ALA A 256 11.01 10.51 -4.76
N THR A 257 11.12 9.19 -4.77
CA THR A 257 10.02 8.29 -5.14
C THR A 257 9.01 8.24 -3.99
N PRO A 258 7.73 8.52 -4.23
CA PRO A 258 6.68 8.35 -3.23
C PRO A 258 6.55 6.89 -2.79
N ILE A 259 6.45 6.68 -1.47
CA ILE A 259 6.13 5.38 -0.88
C ILE A 259 5.14 5.56 0.26
N TRP A 260 4.25 4.60 0.45
CA TRP A 260 3.33 4.57 1.58
C TRP A 260 2.92 3.13 1.92
N PRO A 261 2.48 2.86 3.16
CA PRO A 261 1.96 1.55 3.50
C PRO A 261 0.54 1.38 2.93
N LEU A 262 0.25 0.24 2.33
CA LEU A 262 -1.12 -0.25 2.28
C LEU A 262 -1.46 -0.69 3.70
N THR A 263 -2.41 -0.02 4.34
CA THR A 263 -2.62 -0.09 5.78
C THR A 263 -3.82 -0.94 6.13
N GLY A 264 -3.65 -1.82 7.11
CA GLY A 264 -4.69 -2.67 7.64
C GLY A 264 -5.05 -2.33 9.09
N THR A 265 -6.31 -2.59 9.45
CA THR A 265 -6.86 -2.46 10.79
C THR A 265 -7.91 -3.53 11.09
N ILE A 266 -8.19 -3.72 12.37
CA ILE A 266 -9.36 -4.47 12.87
C ILE A 266 -10.27 -3.45 13.56
N PHE A 267 -11.58 -3.55 13.34
CA PHE A 267 -12.52 -2.67 14.05
C PHE A 267 -12.76 -3.15 15.49
N GLU A 268 -12.94 -2.20 16.41
CA GLU A 268 -13.16 -2.50 17.84
C GLU A 268 -14.37 -3.40 18.06
N ASN A 269 -15.46 -3.16 17.33
CA ASN A 269 -16.69 -3.93 17.39
C ASN A 269 -16.84 -4.89 16.20
N ALA A 270 -15.73 -5.46 15.72
CA ALA A 270 -15.74 -6.45 14.66
C ALA A 270 -16.66 -7.63 15.02
N PRO A 271 -17.55 -8.10 14.12
CA PRO A 271 -18.40 -9.27 14.37
C PRO A 271 -17.58 -10.55 14.63
N HIS A 272 -16.40 -10.70 13.98
CA HIS A 272 -15.55 -11.88 14.07
C HIS A 272 -14.09 -11.48 14.45
N PRO A 273 -13.88 -10.99 15.71
CA PRO A 273 -12.61 -10.38 16.10
C PRO A 273 -11.43 -11.38 16.14
N SER A 274 -11.68 -12.64 16.45
CA SER A 274 -10.61 -13.66 16.50
C SER A 274 -10.18 -14.06 15.08
N ALA A 275 -11.12 -14.20 14.14
CA ALA A 275 -10.83 -14.44 12.73
C ALA A 275 -10.06 -13.26 12.12
N ALA A 276 -10.45 -12.02 12.44
CA ALA A 276 -9.74 -10.82 12.01
C ALA A 276 -8.31 -10.76 12.56
N LYS A 277 -8.11 -11.03 13.86
CA LYS A 277 -6.76 -11.12 14.45
C LYS A 277 -5.89 -12.16 13.78
N LEU A 278 -6.46 -13.35 13.54
CA LEU A 278 -5.75 -14.45 12.91
C LEU A 278 -5.34 -14.11 11.47
N PHE A 279 -6.25 -13.49 10.70
CA PHE A 279 -6.00 -13.06 9.33
C PHE A 279 -4.90 -11.99 9.27
N MET A 280 -4.99 -10.97 10.12
CA MET A 280 -4.01 -9.89 10.17
C MET A 280 -2.63 -10.38 10.64
N ALA A 281 -2.58 -11.36 11.56
CA ALA A 281 -1.34 -12.03 11.96
C ALA A 281 -0.74 -12.84 10.80
N TRP A 282 -1.57 -13.59 10.08
CA TRP A 282 -1.16 -14.36 8.91
C TRP A 282 -0.63 -13.48 7.78
N LEU A 283 -1.26 -12.35 7.50
CA LEU A 283 -0.75 -11.38 6.50
C LEU A 283 0.66 -10.88 6.83
N LEU A 284 1.03 -10.80 8.10
CA LEU A 284 2.37 -10.37 8.54
C LEU A 284 3.39 -11.51 8.60
N GLU A 285 3.02 -12.76 8.35
CA GLU A 285 4.02 -13.84 8.25
C GLU A 285 5.04 -13.51 7.15
N PRO A 286 6.35 -13.76 7.36
CA PRO A 286 7.38 -13.44 6.38
C PRO A 286 7.11 -14.01 4.98
N ALA A 287 6.53 -15.22 4.90
CA ALA A 287 6.16 -15.85 3.64
C ALA A 287 5.07 -15.07 2.90
N GLN A 288 4.03 -14.58 3.62
CA GLN A 288 2.96 -13.77 3.03
C GLN A 288 3.48 -12.42 2.59
N GLN A 289 4.31 -11.80 3.42
CA GLN A 289 4.95 -10.53 3.11
C GLN A 289 5.84 -10.62 1.86
N ALA A 290 6.61 -11.70 1.69
CA ALA A 290 7.43 -11.94 0.51
C ALA A 290 6.59 -12.23 -0.74
N ALA A 291 5.41 -12.85 -0.58
CA ALA A 291 4.51 -13.19 -1.68
C ALA A 291 3.77 -12.00 -2.28
N THR A 292 3.80 -10.83 -1.64
CA THR A 292 3.14 -9.62 -2.16
C THR A 292 3.73 -9.10 -3.47
N GLY A 293 4.96 -9.52 -3.84
CA GLY A 293 5.68 -9.05 -5.02
C GLY A 293 6.17 -7.59 -4.92
N THR A 294 5.96 -6.94 -3.79
CA THR A 294 6.47 -5.60 -3.47
C THR A 294 7.28 -5.62 -2.16
N TRP A 295 7.71 -4.47 -1.66
CA TRP A 295 8.42 -4.41 -0.38
C TRP A 295 7.46 -4.71 0.77
N SER A 296 7.95 -5.54 1.68
CA SER A 296 7.29 -5.75 2.96
C SER A 296 7.29 -4.47 3.81
N SER A 297 6.26 -4.29 4.62
CA SER A 297 6.29 -3.31 5.70
C SER A 297 7.26 -3.70 6.82
N ARG A 298 7.65 -4.98 6.90
CA ARG A 298 8.61 -5.53 7.87
C ARG A 298 10.04 -5.36 7.36
N ARG A 299 10.95 -4.97 8.27
CA ARG A 299 12.37 -4.76 7.99
C ARG A 299 13.19 -6.05 7.89
N ASP A 300 12.65 -7.16 8.40
CA ASP A 300 13.29 -8.48 8.42
C ASP A 300 12.92 -9.37 7.23
N VAL A 301 12.09 -8.87 6.30
CA VAL A 301 11.76 -9.54 5.03
C VAL A 301 12.60 -8.94 3.91
N PRO A 302 13.25 -9.77 3.08
CA PRO A 302 14.05 -9.29 1.96
C PRO A 302 13.23 -8.46 0.94
N PRO A 303 13.86 -7.53 0.23
CA PRO A 303 13.20 -6.79 -0.84
C PRO A 303 12.79 -7.72 -2.01
N PRO A 304 11.93 -7.27 -2.92
CA PRO A 304 11.59 -7.99 -4.14
C PRO A 304 12.85 -8.34 -4.93
N ARG A 305 12.83 -9.48 -5.62
CA ARG A 305 13.99 -9.99 -6.38
C ARG A 305 14.47 -8.95 -7.40
N GLY A 306 15.74 -8.64 -7.38
CA GLY A 306 16.38 -7.67 -8.27
C GLY A 306 16.34 -6.22 -7.79
N TYR A 307 15.70 -5.95 -6.65
CA TYR A 307 15.60 -4.62 -6.07
C TYR A 307 16.37 -4.49 -4.75
N LYS A 308 16.70 -3.26 -4.38
CA LYS A 308 17.33 -2.92 -3.10
C LYS A 308 16.26 -2.75 -2.00
N PRO A 309 16.63 -2.77 -0.71
CA PRO A 309 15.74 -2.32 0.36
C PRO A 309 15.14 -0.94 0.04
N ILE A 310 13.84 -0.74 0.33
CA ILE A 310 13.10 0.45 -0.14
C ILE A 310 13.73 1.76 0.30
N PHE A 311 14.23 1.85 1.52
CA PHE A 311 14.91 3.03 2.05
C PHE A 311 16.34 3.23 1.53
N SER A 312 16.86 2.33 0.68
CA SER A 312 18.11 2.53 -0.07
C SER A 312 17.91 3.36 -1.35
N TYR A 313 16.67 3.57 -1.74
CA TYR A 313 16.31 4.52 -2.79
C TYR A 313 16.04 5.89 -2.15
N LYS A 314 16.07 6.93 -2.99
CA LYS A 314 15.60 8.25 -2.57
C LYS A 314 14.08 8.24 -2.50
N VAL A 315 13.51 8.15 -1.32
CA VAL A 315 12.07 8.01 -1.11
C VAL A 315 11.49 9.13 -0.27
N VAL A 316 10.18 9.33 -0.36
CA VAL A 316 9.37 10.17 0.53
C VAL A 316 8.16 9.36 0.98
N ASN A 317 7.80 9.47 2.28
CA ASN A 317 6.71 8.72 2.91
C ASN A 317 5.83 9.59 3.82
N ASP A 318 5.66 10.86 3.50
CA ASP A 318 4.82 11.80 4.27
C ASP A 318 3.36 11.84 3.79
N TYR A 319 2.90 10.78 3.11
CA TYR A 319 1.58 10.69 2.49
C TYR A 319 0.43 10.88 3.49
N MET A 320 0.50 10.22 4.65
CA MET A 320 -0.50 10.39 5.72
C MET A 320 -0.61 11.85 6.17
N ARG A 321 0.53 12.52 6.37
CA ARG A 321 0.56 13.94 6.75
C ARG A 321 -0.03 14.83 5.63
N PHE A 322 0.27 14.51 4.38
CA PHE A 322 -0.30 15.22 3.24
C PHE A 322 -1.83 15.11 3.21
N LEU A 323 -2.38 13.89 3.35
CA LEU A 323 -3.81 13.64 3.33
C LEU A 323 -4.56 14.23 4.53
N SER A 324 -3.88 14.41 5.67
CA SER A 324 -4.47 15.01 6.88
C SER A 324 -4.71 16.52 6.73
N ASP A 325 -4.06 17.18 5.76
CA ASP A 325 -4.29 18.60 5.45
C ASP A 325 -5.39 18.72 4.38
N THR A 326 -6.62 18.50 4.80
CA THR A 326 -7.79 18.41 3.90
C THR A 326 -8.05 19.69 3.11
N ASP A 327 -7.76 20.86 3.69
CA ASP A 327 -7.95 22.15 3.02
C ASP A 327 -6.94 22.31 1.90
N LYS A 328 -5.66 21.99 2.18
CA LYS A 328 -4.60 21.98 1.15
C LYS A 328 -4.91 20.98 0.04
N VAL A 329 -5.35 19.78 0.37
CA VAL A 329 -5.71 18.74 -0.60
C VAL A 329 -6.85 19.24 -1.50
N ALA A 330 -7.90 19.85 -0.92
CA ALA A 330 -9.02 20.39 -1.68
C ALA A 330 -8.61 21.56 -2.59
N GLU A 331 -7.73 22.44 -2.13
CA GLU A 331 -7.20 23.56 -2.95
C GLU A 331 -6.36 23.03 -4.12
N LEU A 332 -5.46 22.07 -3.85
CA LEU A 332 -4.63 21.48 -4.88
C LEU A 332 -5.47 20.77 -5.95
N ARG A 333 -6.47 19.99 -5.58
CA ARG A 333 -7.39 19.34 -6.54
C ARG A 333 -8.02 20.36 -7.49
N LYS A 334 -8.59 21.44 -6.97
CA LYS A 334 -9.15 22.53 -7.78
C LYS A 334 -8.11 23.18 -8.69
N ARG A 335 -6.86 23.31 -8.21
CA ARG A 335 -5.80 23.91 -8.99
C ARG A 335 -5.33 22.99 -10.12
N TYR A 336 -5.17 21.69 -9.87
CA TYR A 336 -4.80 20.73 -10.91
C TYR A 336 -5.91 20.53 -11.93
N GLU A 337 -7.19 20.52 -11.53
CA GLU A 337 -8.32 20.46 -12.46
C GLU A 337 -8.29 21.59 -13.49
N ARG A 338 -7.80 22.80 -13.13
CA ARG A 338 -7.61 23.89 -14.11
C ARG A 338 -6.53 23.59 -15.16
N TYR A 339 -5.56 22.73 -14.87
CA TYR A 339 -4.56 22.27 -15.82
C TYR A 339 -5.06 21.10 -16.67
N THR A 340 -5.67 20.10 -16.04
CA THR A 340 -6.00 18.83 -16.69
C THR A 340 -7.41 18.81 -17.31
N GLY A 341 -8.26 19.76 -16.96
CA GLY A 341 -9.70 19.68 -17.19
C GLY A 341 -10.38 18.71 -16.21
N PRO A 342 -11.71 18.58 -16.33
CA PRO A 342 -12.48 17.65 -15.52
C PRO A 342 -12.09 16.20 -15.81
N VAL A 343 -12.23 15.34 -14.82
CA VAL A 343 -11.96 13.90 -14.97
C VAL A 343 -12.93 13.30 -15.99
N VAL A 344 -12.36 12.72 -17.03
CA VAL A 344 -13.14 11.96 -18.01
C VAL A 344 -13.20 10.50 -17.54
N ASN A 345 -14.39 10.06 -17.16
CA ASN A 345 -14.62 8.68 -16.73
C ASN A 345 -14.53 7.75 -17.95
N THR A 346 -13.47 6.93 -18.01
CA THR A 346 -13.22 5.97 -19.10
C THR A 346 -13.82 4.59 -18.82
N GLY A 347 -14.74 4.47 -17.86
CA GLY A 347 -15.48 3.22 -17.63
C GLY A 347 -14.90 2.31 -16.56
N GLY A 348 -14.24 2.87 -15.56
CA GLY A 348 -14.02 2.24 -14.27
C GLY A 348 -13.11 1.01 -14.23
N VAL A 349 -12.58 0.77 -13.06
CA VAL A 349 -11.91 -0.48 -12.67
C VAL A 349 -12.92 -1.64 -12.77
N ARG A 350 -12.81 -2.49 -13.77
CA ARG A 350 -13.35 -3.85 -13.78
C ARG A 350 -12.21 -4.83 -13.72
#